data_7491d190285ceb35f2068b18c0357d0b
#
_entry.id   7491d190285ceb35f2068b18c0357d0b
#
_cell.length_a   1.000
_cell.length_b   1.000
_cell.length_c   1.000
_cell.angle_alpha   90.00
_cell.angle_beta   90.00
_cell.angle_gamma   90.00
#
_symmetry.space_group_name_H-M   'P 1'
#
loop_
_entity.id
_entity.type
_entity.pdbx_description
1 polymer ?
#
loop_
_entity_poly.entity_id
_entity_poly.type
_entity_poly.pdbx_seq_one_letter_code
_entity_poly.pdbx_strand_id
1 'polypeptide(L)'
;MVALTLAIPVFYALGEPDPSQTWVKPLSTVILWSVVLLQGFSTTPAVMFSGNPAAWTLSCEMFFYALHPLINPRRRSTPVIALVLLTLGVAGGLVYCLADLSRVPAPLTRAWEFLLGMGAAHLLRSGVRLHVPGPIVYAILVLAPTWYAVAKNSRLAVLATHLNLLPQLTPLILSLLYVTAIIIAASADILRRPTGLRSRLLVFGGEVSYCFYLVHATVLYAVEARIGAMAWDPVRTPLTWCAVFIMAALLAIGLHLWVEKPLERRMQAWGDARFGRR
;
A
#
# COMPACT_ATOMS: atom_id res chain seq x y z
N MET A 1 12.21 -5.11 -10.22
CA MET A 1 12.62 -5.32 -11.62
C MET A 1 11.72 -6.32 -12.34
N VAL A 2 11.48 -7.57 -11.85
CA VAL A 2 10.62 -8.55 -12.54
C VAL A 2 9.23 -8.00 -12.85
N ALA A 3 8.56 -7.35 -11.88
CA ALA A 3 7.26 -6.72 -12.11
C ALA A 3 7.31 -5.60 -13.17
N LEU A 4 8.40 -4.84 -13.25
CA LEU A 4 8.61 -3.86 -14.33
C LEU A 4 8.78 -4.54 -15.69
N THR A 5 9.56 -5.63 -15.74
CA THR A 5 9.73 -6.39 -16.98
C THR A 5 8.40 -6.95 -17.50
N LEU A 6 7.52 -7.41 -16.59
CA LEU A 6 6.17 -7.86 -16.95
C LEU A 6 5.26 -6.71 -17.42
N ALA A 7 5.50 -5.48 -16.94
CA ALA A 7 4.73 -4.31 -17.32
C ALA A 7 5.12 -3.75 -18.71
N ILE A 8 6.39 -3.88 -19.11
CA ILE A 8 6.90 -3.37 -20.39
C ILE A 8 6.03 -3.78 -21.60
N PRO A 9 5.67 -5.06 -21.81
CA PRO A 9 4.83 -5.44 -22.94
C PRO A 9 3.45 -4.79 -22.94
N VAL A 10 2.91 -4.48 -21.76
CA VAL A 10 1.58 -3.87 -21.65
C VAL A 10 1.60 -2.40 -22.04
N PHE A 11 2.66 -1.68 -21.67
CA PHE A 11 2.73 -0.23 -21.84
C PHE A 11 3.57 0.23 -23.04
N TYR A 12 4.42 -0.64 -23.61
CA TYR A 12 5.36 -0.26 -24.66
C TYR A 12 5.35 -1.14 -25.92
N ALA A 13 4.88 -2.40 -25.86
CA ALA A 13 4.98 -3.31 -27.00
C ALA A 13 3.80 -3.25 -27.97
N LEU A 14 2.73 -2.54 -27.64
CA LEU A 14 1.49 -2.46 -28.44
C LEU A 14 1.45 -1.23 -29.37
N GLY A 15 2.55 -0.53 -29.58
CA GLY A 15 2.64 0.65 -30.43
C GLY A 15 3.12 1.88 -29.65
N GLU A 16 3.05 3.05 -30.28
CA GLU A 16 3.37 4.30 -29.61
C GLU A 16 2.48 4.49 -28.39
N PRO A 17 3.04 5.01 -27.26
CA PRO A 17 2.25 5.28 -26.07
C PRO A 17 1.04 6.12 -26.46
N ASP A 18 -0.16 5.68 -26.09
CA ASP A 18 -1.38 6.42 -26.33
C ASP A 18 -1.18 7.87 -25.82
N PRO A 19 -1.31 8.91 -26.69
CA PRO A 19 -1.14 10.30 -26.28
C PRO A 19 -2.09 10.73 -25.16
N SER A 20 -3.21 10.01 -24.96
CA SER A 20 -4.13 10.22 -23.85
C SER A 20 -3.55 9.74 -22.51
N GLN A 21 -2.55 8.85 -22.53
CA GLN A 21 -1.88 8.36 -21.32
C GLN A 21 -0.67 9.26 -20.98
N THR A 22 -0.97 10.42 -20.42
CA THR A 22 0.04 11.44 -20.06
C THR A 22 1.09 10.98 -19.06
N TRP A 23 0.90 9.81 -18.44
CA TRP A 23 1.79 9.20 -17.46
C TRP A 23 2.79 8.20 -18.06
N VAL A 24 2.72 7.89 -19.35
CA VAL A 24 3.71 7.03 -20.02
C VAL A 24 4.88 7.87 -20.54
N LYS A 25 6.11 7.44 -20.25
CA LYS A 25 7.35 8.09 -20.67
C LYS A 25 8.22 7.15 -21.51
N PRO A 26 9.19 7.69 -22.29
CA PRO A 26 10.16 6.85 -23.00
C PRO A 26 10.80 5.80 -22.09
N LEU A 27 10.97 4.58 -22.60
CA LEU A 27 11.45 3.43 -21.86
C LEU A 27 12.79 3.69 -21.13
N SER A 28 13.71 4.45 -21.74
CA SER A 28 14.96 4.84 -21.10
C SER A 28 14.78 5.61 -19.81
N THR A 29 13.85 6.58 -19.81
CA THR A 29 13.51 7.36 -18.62
C THR A 29 12.87 6.47 -17.55
N VAL A 30 11.96 5.58 -17.95
CA VAL A 30 11.28 4.65 -17.03
C VAL A 30 12.28 3.71 -16.36
N ILE A 31 13.19 3.12 -17.14
CA ILE A 31 14.23 2.22 -16.60
C ILE A 31 15.09 2.98 -15.60
N LEU A 32 15.58 4.18 -15.97
CA LEU A 32 16.45 4.95 -15.10
C LEU A 32 15.79 5.24 -13.74
N TRP A 33 14.60 5.81 -13.74
CA TRP A 33 13.89 6.17 -12.51
C TRP A 33 13.49 4.95 -11.69
N SER A 34 13.07 3.87 -12.36
CA SER A 34 12.60 2.64 -11.67
C SER A 34 13.74 1.81 -11.09
N VAL A 35 14.92 1.77 -11.75
CA VAL A 35 16.09 1.05 -11.21
C VAL A 35 16.57 1.65 -9.90
N VAL A 36 16.58 2.98 -9.81
CA VAL A 36 17.02 3.69 -8.59
C VAL A 36 15.89 3.98 -7.61
N LEU A 37 14.67 3.52 -7.90
CA LEU A 37 13.46 3.72 -7.07
C LEU A 37 13.21 5.21 -6.72
N LEU A 38 13.44 6.12 -7.66
CA LEU A 38 13.26 7.55 -7.45
C LEU A 38 11.99 8.13 -8.11
N GLN A 39 11.22 7.34 -8.85
CA GLN A 39 10.02 7.81 -9.55
C GLN A 39 8.99 8.47 -8.62
N GLY A 40 8.87 8.02 -7.38
CA GLY A 40 7.97 8.63 -6.38
C GLY A 40 8.40 10.01 -5.88
N PHE A 41 9.64 10.44 -6.17
CA PHE A 41 10.10 11.80 -5.89
C PHE A 41 9.73 12.81 -6.98
N SER A 42 9.28 12.34 -8.14
CA SER A 42 8.75 13.22 -9.17
C SER A 42 7.33 13.67 -8.80
N THR A 43 7.06 14.96 -8.95
CA THR A 43 5.72 15.53 -8.83
C THR A 43 4.96 15.49 -10.16
N THR A 44 5.62 15.05 -11.24
CA THR A 44 5.01 14.90 -12.56
C THR A 44 4.37 13.51 -12.66
N PRO A 45 3.02 13.39 -12.79
CA PRO A 45 2.33 12.10 -12.87
C PRO A 45 2.89 11.19 -13.97
N ALA A 46 3.25 11.78 -15.11
CA ALA A 46 3.83 11.07 -16.23
C ALA A 46 5.19 10.39 -15.94
N VAL A 47 5.92 10.80 -14.90
CA VAL A 47 7.13 10.12 -14.44
C VAL A 47 6.78 9.17 -13.30
N MET A 48 6.00 9.65 -12.32
CA MET A 48 5.67 8.91 -11.10
C MET A 48 4.99 7.57 -11.40
N PHE A 49 4.03 7.56 -12.34
CA PHE A 49 3.25 6.37 -12.69
C PHE A 49 3.79 5.60 -13.90
N SER A 50 4.90 6.05 -14.51
CA SER A 50 5.44 5.42 -15.71
C SER A 50 5.95 3.99 -15.43
N GLY A 51 5.80 3.12 -16.42
CA GLY A 51 6.25 1.74 -16.40
C GLY A 51 5.35 0.80 -15.60
N ASN A 52 5.33 0.90 -14.30
CA ASN A 52 4.40 0.19 -13.44
C ASN A 52 3.72 1.19 -12.51
N PRO A 53 2.42 1.47 -12.72
CA PRO A 53 1.68 2.48 -11.95
C PRO A 53 1.64 2.25 -10.45
N ALA A 54 1.88 1.02 -9.96
CA ALA A 54 1.95 0.72 -8.54
C ALA A 54 3.35 0.97 -7.93
N ALA A 55 4.40 1.03 -8.75
CA ALA A 55 5.79 1.00 -8.25
C ALA A 55 6.29 2.30 -7.59
N TRP A 56 5.58 3.43 -7.69
CA TRP A 56 5.97 4.67 -7.03
C TRP A 56 6.02 4.54 -5.49
N THR A 57 5.21 3.65 -4.92
CA THR A 57 5.22 3.38 -3.48
C THR A 57 6.51 2.74 -3.01
N LEU A 58 7.23 2.01 -3.88
CA LEU A 58 8.55 1.47 -3.56
C LEU A 58 9.56 2.60 -3.27
N SER A 59 9.43 3.75 -3.94
CA SER A 59 10.23 4.95 -3.62
C SER A 59 9.93 5.46 -2.22
N CYS A 60 8.66 5.44 -1.81
CA CYS A 60 8.25 5.81 -0.46
C CYS A 60 8.82 4.83 0.58
N GLU A 61 8.71 3.53 0.33
CA GLU A 61 9.24 2.49 1.21
C GLU A 61 10.76 2.59 1.35
N MET A 62 11.49 2.73 0.24
CA MET A 62 12.94 2.93 0.27
C MET A 62 13.32 4.14 1.11
N PHE A 63 12.64 5.27 0.94
CA PHE A 63 12.86 6.47 1.73
C PHE A 63 12.58 6.22 3.22
N PHE A 64 11.48 5.56 3.56
CA PHE A 64 11.12 5.28 4.95
C PHE A 64 12.13 4.31 5.61
N TYR A 65 12.59 3.28 4.89
CA TYR A 65 13.60 2.36 5.41
C TYR A 65 14.95 3.04 5.61
N ALA A 66 15.34 3.96 4.72
CA ALA A 66 16.55 4.76 4.90
C ALA A 66 16.42 5.71 6.11
N LEU A 67 15.23 6.26 6.35
CA LEU A 67 14.98 7.20 7.45
C LEU A 67 14.75 6.49 8.80
N HIS A 68 14.23 5.25 8.78
CA HIS A 68 13.88 4.49 9.98
C HIS A 68 15.00 4.41 11.04
N PRO A 69 16.28 4.13 10.72
CA PRO A 69 17.35 4.08 11.72
C PRO A 69 17.60 5.42 12.41
N LEU A 70 17.29 6.54 11.74
CA LEU A 70 17.47 7.90 12.25
C LEU A 70 16.35 8.29 13.20
N ILE A 71 15.11 7.88 12.89
CA ILE A 71 13.91 8.22 13.66
C ILE A 71 13.69 7.23 14.81
N ASN A 72 14.07 5.96 14.62
CA ASN A 72 13.83 4.90 15.58
C ASN A 72 15.04 4.76 16.54
N PRO A 73 15.02 5.41 17.72
CA PRO A 73 16.11 5.27 18.66
C PRO A 73 16.22 3.81 19.12
N ARG A 74 17.42 3.25 19.08
CA ARG A 74 17.72 1.88 19.57
C ARG A 74 17.46 1.69 21.07
N ARG A 75 16.96 2.72 21.75
CA ARG A 75 16.63 2.73 23.16
C ARG A 75 15.26 2.08 23.42
N ARG A 76 14.98 1.80 24.68
CA ARG A 76 13.72 1.21 25.14
C ARG A 76 12.52 2.02 24.60
N SER A 77 11.58 1.33 24.00
CA SER A 77 10.29 1.94 23.62
C SER A 77 9.59 2.48 24.86
N THR A 78 9.19 3.73 24.80
CA THR A 78 8.45 4.37 25.89
C THR A 78 7.09 4.85 25.35
N PRO A 79 6.06 4.94 26.21
CA PRO A 79 4.78 5.53 25.81
C PRO A 79 4.94 6.97 25.27
N VAL A 80 5.93 7.71 25.76
CA VAL A 80 6.23 9.08 25.31
C VAL A 80 6.65 9.08 23.84
N ILE A 81 7.57 8.19 23.43
CA ILE A 81 7.98 8.06 22.01
C ILE A 81 6.79 7.69 21.15
N ALA A 82 5.97 6.74 21.60
CA ALA A 82 4.74 6.37 20.88
C ALA A 82 3.80 7.57 20.70
N LEU A 83 3.56 8.32 21.78
CA LEU A 83 2.71 9.51 21.75
C LEU A 83 3.25 10.57 20.79
N VAL A 84 4.54 10.89 20.85
CA VAL A 84 5.18 11.88 19.97
C VAL A 84 5.02 11.47 18.50
N LEU A 85 5.32 10.20 18.15
CA LEU A 85 5.21 9.72 16.78
C LEU A 85 3.75 9.71 16.28
N LEU A 86 2.79 9.30 17.12
CA LEU A 86 1.37 9.35 16.79
C LEU A 86 0.88 10.78 16.60
N THR A 87 1.28 11.70 17.48
CA THR A 87 0.93 13.12 17.37
C THR A 87 1.48 13.73 16.08
N LEU A 88 2.77 13.47 15.77
CA LEU A 88 3.38 13.94 14.52
C LEU A 88 2.71 13.31 13.30
N GLY A 89 2.35 12.03 13.37
CA GLY A 89 1.59 11.36 12.32
C GLY A 89 0.23 12.00 12.08
N VAL A 90 -0.55 12.26 13.14
CA VAL A 90 -1.86 12.94 13.04
C VAL A 90 -1.70 14.36 12.51
N ALA A 91 -0.73 15.14 13.02
CA ALA A 91 -0.46 16.49 12.55
C ALA A 91 -0.07 16.50 11.06
N GLY A 92 0.80 15.59 10.63
CA GLY A 92 1.17 15.41 9.24
C GLY A 92 -0.03 15.01 8.37
N GLY A 93 -0.91 14.14 8.87
CA GLY A 93 -2.16 13.77 8.20
C GLY A 93 -3.14 14.94 8.06
N LEU A 94 -3.23 15.81 9.05
CA LEU A 94 -4.01 17.05 8.95
C LEU A 94 -3.43 17.98 7.88
N VAL A 95 -2.12 18.18 7.86
CA VAL A 95 -1.45 18.95 6.81
C VAL A 95 -1.71 18.33 5.44
N TYR A 96 -1.59 17.01 5.31
CA TYR A 96 -1.88 16.29 4.06
C TYR A 96 -3.32 16.50 3.58
N CYS A 97 -4.27 16.56 4.49
CA CYS A 97 -5.69 16.71 4.16
C CYS A 97 -6.09 18.17 3.85
N LEU A 98 -5.41 19.15 4.43
CA LEU A 98 -5.84 20.55 4.41
C LEU A 98 -4.95 21.48 3.56
N ALA A 99 -3.70 21.09 3.30
CA ALA A 99 -2.76 21.90 2.52
C ALA A 99 -2.69 21.44 1.05
N ASP A 100 -2.37 22.37 0.15
CA ASP A 100 -1.99 22.01 -1.22
C ASP A 100 -0.55 21.48 -1.23
N LEU A 101 -0.42 20.17 -1.39
CA LEU A 101 0.84 19.44 -1.46
C LEU A 101 1.18 18.96 -2.88
N SER A 102 0.55 19.52 -3.91
CA SER A 102 0.73 19.10 -5.31
C SER A 102 2.19 19.19 -5.80
N ARG A 103 3.00 20.05 -5.18
CA ARG A 103 4.43 20.24 -5.49
C ARG A 103 5.37 19.47 -4.54
N VAL A 104 4.82 18.74 -3.59
CA VAL A 104 5.62 17.99 -2.62
C VAL A 104 5.71 16.53 -3.06
N PRO A 105 6.92 15.93 -3.13
CA PRO A 105 7.11 14.54 -3.52
C PRO A 105 6.33 13.55 -2.65
N ALA A 106 5.84 12.46 -3.26
CA ALA A 106 5.03 11.45 -2.58
C ALA A 106 5.67 10.85 -1.32
N PRO A 107 7.00 10.55 -1.26
CA PRO A 107 7.60 10.05 -0.03
C PRO A 107 7.47 11.00 1.16
N LEU A 108 7.48 12.31 0.94
CA LEU A 108 7.30 13.31 1.99
C LEU A 108 5.83 13.44 2.38
N THR A 109 4.92 13.48 1.38
CA THR A 109 3.48 13.60 1.64
C THR A 109 2.88 12.36 2.31
N ARG A 110 3.53 11.20 2.23
CA ARG A 110 3.11 9.93 2.86
C ARG A 110 3.86 9.61 4.16
N ALA A 111 4.83 10.42 4.57
CA ALA A 111 5.63 10.17 5.77
C ALA A 111 4.80 10.08 7.06
N TRP A 112 3.68 10.79 7.13
CA TRP A 112 2.80 10.77 8.30
C TRP A 112 2.16 9.39 8.54
N GLU A 113 1.83 8.63 7.49
CA GLU A 113 1.31 7.26 7.60
C GLU A 113 2.37 6.33 8.21
N PHE A 114 3.63 6.51 7.80
CA PHE A 114 4.75 5.78 8.36
C PHE A 114 4.97 6.11 9.84
N LEU A 115 4.89 7.38 10.22
CA LEU A 115 4.98 7.82 11.62
C LEU A 115 3.85 7.23 12.49
N LEU A 116 2.63 7.15 11.97
CA LEU A 116 1.52 6.47 12.66
C LEU A 116 1.83 4.99 12.90
N GLY A 117 2.34 4.29 11.89
CA GLY A 117 2.75 2.88 12.01
C GLY A 117 3.87 2.67 13.03
N MET A 118 4.89 3.53 13.02
CA MET A 118 5.97 3.51 14.01
C MET A 118 5.45 3.80 15.42
N GLY A 119 4.58 4.79 15.58
CA GLY A 119 3.96 5.12 16.85
C GLY A 119 3.15 3.95 17.43
N ALA A 120 2.37 3.28 16.58
CA ALA A 120 1.64 2.07 16.94
C ALA A 120 2.58 0.93 17.41
N ALA A 121 3.69 0.71 16.70
CA ALA A 121 4.68 -0.29 17.08
C ALA A 121 5.34 0.03 18.43
N HIS A 122 5.72 1.30 18.66
CA HIS A 122 6.25 1.74 19.96
C HIS A 122 5.23 1.63 21.09
N LEU A 123 3.94 1.93 20.82
CA LEU A 123 2.86 1.76 21.78
C LEU A 123 2.74 0.30 22.24
N LEU A 124 2.72 -0.64 21.28
CA LEU A 124 2.69 -2.07 21.58
C LEU A 124 3.94 -2.54 22.33
N ARG A 125 5.12 -2.06 21.94
CA ARG A 125 6.40 -2.39 22.61
C ARG A 125 6.48 -1.86 24.05
N SER A 126 5.83 -0.73 24.33
CA SER A 126 5.77 -0.18 25.70
C SER A 126 4.81 -0.92 26.63
N GLY A 127 4.16 -1.97 26.16
CA GLY A 127 3.27 -2.81 26.96
C GLY A 127 1.78 -2.47 26.84
N VAL A 128 1.41 -1.40 26.14
CA VAL A 128 0.01 -1.05 25.93
C VAL A 128 -0.67 -2.10 25.06
N ARG A 129 -1.85 -2.56 25.47
CA ARG A 129 -2.66 -3.57 24.77
C ARG A 129 -4.11 -3.12 24.70
N LEU A 130 -4.71 -3.27 23.55
CA LEU A 130 -6.15 -3.06 23.40
C LEU A 130 -6.88 -4.38 23.60
N HIS A 131 -7.79 -4.39 24.59
CA HIS A 131 -8.61 -5.54 24.93
C HIS A 131 -9.96 -5.47 24.21
N VAL A 132 -9.91 -5.51 22.87
CA VAL A 132 -11.08 -5.35 22.01
C VAL A 132 -11.43 -6.71 21.37
N PRO A 133 -12.72 -7.06 21.22
CA PRO A 133 -13.14 -8.30 20.54
C PRO A 133 -12.65 -8.36 19.08
N GLY A 134 -12.16 -9.55 18.66
CA GLY A 134 -11.65 -9.80 17.31
C GLY A 134 -12.59 -9.38 16.16
N PRO A 135 -13.92 -9.58 16.25
CA PRO A 135 -14.86 -9.15 15.21
C PRO A 135 -14.81 -7.66 14.86
N ILE A 136 -14.38 -6.79 15.78
CA ILE A 136 -14.24 -5.36 15.51
C ILE A 136 -13.16 -5.09 14.45
N VAL A 137 -12.09 -5.89 14.41
CA VAL A 137 -11.08 -5.77 13.35
C VAL A 137 -11.70 -6.00 11.97
N TYR A 138 -12.51 -7.06 11.85
CA TYR A 138 -13.20 -7.36 10.59
C TYR A 138 -14.21 -6.26 10.22
N ALA A 139 -14.94 -5.75 11.21
CA ALA A 139 -15.85 -4.63 10.99
C ALA A 139 -15.10 -3.41 10.42
N ILE A 140 -13.95 -3.03 11.00
CA ILE A 140 -13.13 -1.93 10.47
C ILE A 140 -12.65 -2.24 9.06
N LEU A 141 -12.12 -3.44 8.80
CA LEU A 141 -11.58 -3.83 7.50
C LEU A 141 -12.63 -3.85 6.38
N VAL A 142 -13.89 -4.09 6.70
CA VAL A 142 -14.99 -4.11 5.73
C VAL A 142 -15.66 -2.74 5.62
N LEU A 143 -15.99 -2.12 6.76
CA LEU A 143 -16.79 -0.88 6.76
C LEU A 143 -15.97 0.35 6.30
N ALA A 144 -14.68 0.43 6.61
CA ALA A 144 -13.86 1.56 6.22
C ALA A 144 -13.73 1.71 4.68
N PRO A 145 -13.33 0.66 3.91
CA PRO A 145 -13.29 0.77 2.45
C PRO A 145 -14.67 0.90 1.83
N THR A 146 -15.71 0.26 2.40
CA THR A 146 -17.09 0.40 1.93
C THR A 146 -17.55 1.86 2.10
N TRP A 147 -17.31 2.47 3.23
CA TRP A 147 -17.57 3.89 3.47
C TRP A 147 -16.85 4.77 2.44
N TYR A 148 -15.57 4.52 2.21
CA TYR A 148 -14.80 5.27 1.22
C TYR A 148 -15.40 5.15 -0.20
N ALA A 149 -15.78 3.93 -0.60
CA ALA A 149 -16.41 3.67 -1.89
C ALA A 149 -17.75 4.41 -2.04
N VAL A 150 -18.58 4.39 -0.99
CA VAL A 150 -19.86 5.12 -0.94
C VAL A 150 -19.63 6.63 -1.01
N ALA A 151 -18.68 7.16 -0.24
CA ALA A 151 -18.37 8.59 -0.21
C ALA A 151 -17.82 9.11 -1.55
N LYS A 152 -17.20 8.26 -2.35
CA LYS A 152 -16.69 8.61 -3.70
C LYS A 152 -17.71 8.41 -4.82
N ASN A 153 -18.79 7.68 -4.58
CA ASN A 153 -19.82 7.45 -5.59
C ASN A 153 -20.76 8.65 -5.69
N SER A 154 -20.79 9.32 -6.85
CA SER A 154 -21.59 10.55 -7.06
C SER A 154 -23.11 10.35 -6.84
N ARG A 155 -23.65 9.15 -7.08
CA ARG A 155 -25.07 8.84 -6.86
C ARG A 155 -25.43 8.70 -5.36
N LEU A 156 -24.47 8.30 -4.55
CA LEU A 156 -24.62 8.14 -3.09
C LEU A 156 -24.00 9.30 -2.32
N ALA A 157 -23.33 10.24 -3.00
CA ALA A 157 -22.67 11.38 -2.38
C ALA A 157 -23.64 12.28 -1.61
N VAL A 158 -24.90 12.39 -2.06
CA VAL A 158 -25.94 13.17 -1.32
C VAL A 158 -26.17 12.56 0.06
N LEU A 159 -26.25 11.22 0.17
CA LEU A 159 -26.36 10.55 1.48
C LEU A 159 -25.05 10.64 2.25
N ALA A 160 -23.93 10.50 1.56
CA ALA A 160 -22.60 10.58 2.16
C ALA A 160 -22.25 11.98 2.67
N THR A 161 -22.71 13.06 2.04
CA THR A 161 -22.48 14.45 2.49
C THR A 161 -23.15 14.73 3.85
N HIS A 162 -24.29 14.13 4.13
CA HIS A 162 -24.93 14.25 5.44
C HIS A 162 -24.19 13.46 6.54
N LEU A 163 -23.52 12.37 6.18
CA LEU A 163 -22.75 11.52 7.10
C LEU A 163 -21.25 11.86 7.13
N ASN A 164 -20.73 12.44 6.07
CA ASN A 164 -19.31 12.81 5.95
C ASN A 164 -19.13 14.30 6.09
N LEU A 165 -19.22 14.76 7.33
CA LEU A 165 -19.08 16.17 7.69
C LEU A 165 -17.74 16.79 7.24
N LEU A 166 -16.70 15.94 7.02
CA LEU A 166 -15.35 16.38 6.67
C LEU A 166 -14.74 15.48 5.57
N PRO A 167 -15.24 15.56 4.32
CA PRO A 167 -14.74 14.72 3.21
C PRO A 167 -13.22 14.82 3.00
N GLN A 168 -12.65 15.99 3.29
CA GLN A 168 -11.21 16.26 3.18
C GLN A 168 -10.38 15.43 4.17
N LEU A 169 -10.92 15.12 5.36
CA LEU A 169 -10.24 14.34 6.39
C LEU A 169 -10.38 12.82 6.19
N THR A 170 -11.08 12.38 5.16
CA THR A 170 -11.27 10.94 4.89
C THR A 170 -9.97 10.14 4.88
N PRO A 171 -8.86 10.58 4.23
CA PRO A 171 -7.60 9.84 4.26
C PRO A 171 -7.05 9.65 5.67
N LEU A 172 -7.11 10.69 6.50
CA LEU A 172 -6.66 10.63 7.88
C LEU A 172 -7.54 9.69 8.73
N ILE A 173 -8.86 9.80 8.61
CA ILE A 173 -9.81 8.93 9.33
C ILE A 173 -9.58 7.46 8.98
N LEU A 174 -9.43 7.14 7.68
CA LEU A 174 -9.17 5.77 7.24
C LEU A 174 -7.83 5.24 7.77
N SER A 175 -6.77 6.05 7.73
CA SER A 175 -5.46 5.65 8.25
C SER A 175 -5.52 5.40 9.75
N LEU A 176 -6.23 6.22 10.53
CA LEU A 176 -6.43 6.00 11.96
C LEU A 176 -7.24 4.74 12.25
N LEU A 177 -8.27 4.45 11.46
CA LEU A 177 -9.05 3.21 11.59
C LEU A 177 -8.17 1.99 11.30
N TYR A 178 -7.37 2.00 10.23
CA TYR A 178 -6.48 0.89 9.90
C TYR A 178 -5.36 0.72 10.94
N VAL A 179 -4.74 1.79 11.42
CA VAL A 179 -3.75 1.72 12.51
C VAL A 179 -4.38 1.14 13.77
N THR A 180 -5.60 1.54 14.10
CA THR A 180 -6.35 0.98 15.24
C THR A 180 -6.62 -0.51 15.05
N ALA A 181 -7.06 -0.94 13.86
CA ALA A 181 -7.25 -2.35 13.53
C ALA A 181 -5.95 -3.16 13.69
N ILE A 182 -4.82 -2.61 13.24
CA ILE A 182 -3.49 -3.24 13.39
C ILE A 182 -3.13 -3.38 14.87
N ILE A 183 -3.34 -2.32 15.68
CA ILE A 183 -3.05 -2.37 17.13
C ILE A 183 -3.92 -3.43 17.83
N ILE A 184 -5.22 -3.52 17.48
CA ILE A 184 -6.13 -4.52 18.04
C ILE A 184 -5.68 -5.93 17.65
N ALA A 185 -5.41 -6.17 16.38
CA ALA A 185 -4.96 -7.46 15.86
C ALA A 185 -3.64 -7.90 16.51
N ALA A 186 -2.64 -7.02 16.55
CA ALA A 186 -1.35 -7.28 17.17
C ALA A 186 -1.46 -7.47 18.70
N SER A 187 -2.34 -6.71 19.38
CA SER A 187 -2.62 -6.91 20.81
C SER A 187 -3.22 -8.31 21.07
N ALA A 188 -4.19 -8.73 20.24
CA ALA A 188 -4.80 -10.04 20.34
C ALA A 188 -3.77 -11.15 20.09
N ASP A 189 -2.86 -10.98 19.13
CA ASP A 189 -1.78 -11.92 18.85
C ASP A 189 -0.81 -12.07 20.04
N ILE A 190 -0.40 -10.96 20.64
CA ILE A 190 0.48 -10.96 21.82
C ILE A 190 -0.22 -11.60 23.01
N LEU A 191 -1.52 -11.36 23.19
CA LEU A 191 -2.35 -11.94 24.25
C LEU A 191 -2.82 -13.36 23.93
N ARG A 192 -2.41 -13.94 22.79
CA ARG A 192 -2.82 -15.28 22.30
C ARG A 192 -4.33 -15.44 22.17
N ARG A 193 -5.05 -14.37 21.88
CA ARG A 193 -6.50 -14.42 21.68
C ARG A 193 -6.84 -14.84 20.24
N PRO A 194 -7.86 -15.65 20.00
CA PRO A 194 -8.24 -16.04 18.65
C PRO A 194 -8.88 -14.86 17.90
N THR A 195 -8.29 -14.46 16.78
CA THR A 195 -8.86 -13.46 15.87
C THR A 195 -9.30 -14.05 14.54
N GLY A 196 -8.93 -15.30 14.24
CA GLY A 196 -9.10 -15.89 12.91
C GLY A 196 -8.07 -15.42 11.88
N LEU A 197 -7.38 -14.28 12.11
CA LEU A 197 -6.37 -13.72 11.20
C LEU A 197 -5.11 -14.59 11.08
N ARG A 198 -4.92 -15.53 12.01
CA ARG A 198 -3.83 -16.53 12.02
C ARG A 198 -4.10 -17.76 11.14
N SER A 199 -5.22 -17.80 10.43
CA SER A 199 -5.49 -18.91 9.51
C SER A 199 -4.38 -18.97 8.45
N ARG A 200 -3.98 -20.19 8.05
CA ARG A 200 -2.91 -20.39 7.06
C ARG A 200 -3.19 -19.66 5.74
N LEU A 201 -4.46 -19.61 5.36
CA LEU A 201 -4.89 -18.91 4.13
C LEU A 201 -4.66 -17.40 4.23
N LEU A 202 -5.04 -16.78 5.35
CA LEU A 202 -4.87 -15.31 5.52
C LEU A 202 -3.40 -14.93 5.69
N VAL A 203 -2.62 -15.73 6.39
CA VAL A 203 -1.16 -15.53 6.51
C VAL A 203 -0.51 -15.63 5.14
N PHE A 204 -0.81 -16.68 4.37
CA PHE A 204 -0.30 -16.83 3.01
C PHE A 204 -0.76 -15.68 2.09
N GLY A 205 -2.04 -15.25 2.20
CA GLY A 205 -2.54 -14.08 1.48
C GLY A 205 -1.75 -12.81 1.83
N GLY A 206 -1.38 -12.63 3.09
CA GLY A 206 -0.50 -11.55 3.54
C GLY A 206 0.89 -11.61 2.92
N GLU A 207 1.52 -12.79 2.88
CA GLU A 207 2.83 -13.00 2.25
C GLU A 207 2.80 -12.66 0.74
N VAL A 208 1.74 -13.06 0.04
CA VAL A 208 1.57 -12.82 -1.41
C VAL A 208 1.14 -11.38 -1.73
N SER A 209 0.60 -10.65 -0.75
CA SER A 209 -0.04 -9.34 -0.98
C SER A 209 0.89 -8.29 -1.61
N TYR A 210 2.17 -8.33 -1.31
CA TYR A 210 3.17 -7.44 -1.90
C TYR A 210 3.35 -7.71 -3.41
N CYS A 211 3.51 -8.97 -3.81
CA CYS A 211 3.57 -9.34 -5.23
C CYS A 211 2.25 -8.98 -5.94
N PHE A 212 1.10 -9.22 -5.28
CA PHE A 212 -0.21 -8.84 -5.83
C PHE A 212 -0.30 -7.34 -6.09
N TYR A 213 0.13 -6.52 -5.13
CA TYR A 213 0.16 -5.08 -5.26
C TYR A 213 1.01 -4.64 -6.47
N LEU A 214 2.14 -5.27 -6.72
CA LEU A 214 3.02 -4.89 -7.83
C LEU A 214 2.47 -5.28 -9.22
N VAL A 215 1.62 -6.30 -9.32
CA VAL A 215 1.16 -6.81 -10.62
C VAL A 215 -0.29 -6.50 -10.96
N HIS A 216 -1.13 -6.17 -9.97
CA HIS A 216 -2.56 -6.01 -10.19
C HIS A 216 -2.88 -4.93 -11.23
N ALA A 217 -2.17 -3.80 -11.20
CA ALA A 217 -2.35 -2.72 -12.18
C ALA A 217 -1.96 -3.19 -13.60
N THR A 218 -0.83 -3.88 -13.73
CA THR A 218 -0.37 -4.42 -15.02
C THR A 218 -1.40 -5.39 -15.61
N VAL A 219 -1.97 -6.28 -14.81
CA VAL A 219 -3.02 -7.21 -15.25
C VAL A 219 -4.28 -6.45 -15.66
N LEU A 220 -4.69 -5.46 -14.87
CA LEU A 220 -5.86 -4.63 -15.16
C LEU A 220 -5.73 -3.94 -16.53
N TYR A 221 -4.63 -3.23 -16.75
CA TYR A 221 -4.38 -2.54 -18.03
C TYR A 221 -4.17 -3.49 -19.21
N ALA A 222 -3.59 -4.68 -18.98
CA ALA A 222 -3.47 -5.69 -20.02
C ALA A 222 -4.83 -6.21 -20.47
N VAL A 223 -5.78 -6.38 -19.54
CA VAL A 223 -7.16 -6.78 -19.86
C VAL A 223 -7.88 -5.63 -20.55
N GLU A 224 -7.81 -4.41 -20.03
CA GLU A 224 -8.43 -3.23 -20.63
C GLU A 224 -7.96 -3.01 -22.07
N ALA A 225 -6.66 -3.18 -22.34
CA ALA A 225 -6.11 -3.08 -23.69
C ALA A 225 -6.68 -4.14 -24.67
N ARG A 226 -7.17 -5.27 -24.16
CA ARG A 226 -7.74 -6.36 -25.00
C ARG A 226 -9.24 -6.25 -25.22
N ILE A 227 -10.00 -5.82 -24.21
CA ILE A 227 -11.46 -5.79 -24.26
C ILE A 227 -12.02 -4.36 -24.44
N GLY A 228 -11.16 -3.33 -24.33
CA GLY A 228 -11.55 -1.92 -24.36
C GLY A 228 -12.25 -1.46 -23.08
N ALA A 229 -12.58 -0.18 -23.02
CA ALA A 229 -13.36 0.39 -21.93
C ALA A 229 -14.76 -0.22 -21.87
N MET A 230 -15.13 -0.80 -20.73
CA MET A 230 -16.43 -1.45 -20.57
C MET A 230 -17.45 -0.47 -19.99
N ALA A 231 -18.60 -0.35 -20.67
CA ALA A 231 -19.80 0.19 -20.04
C ALA A 231 -20.24 -0.75 -18.91
N TRP A 232 -20.88 -0.17 -17.88
CA TRP A 232 -21.41 -0.97 -16.77
C TRP A 232 -22.45 -1.99 -17.26
N ASP A 233 -22.22 -3.25 -16.96
CA ASP A 233 -23.13 -4.36 -17.17
C ASP A 233 -23.22 -5.18 -15.89
N PRO A 234 -24.42 -5.51 -15.37
CA PRO A 234 -24.58 -6.16 -14.07
C PRO A 234 -24.03 -7.58 -14.00
N VAL A 235 -23.78 -8.23 -15.13
CA VAL A 235 -23.23 -9.59 -15.20
C VAL A 235 -21.77 -9.56 -15.67
N ARG A 236 -21.50 -8.90 -16.79
CA ARG A 236 -20.17 -8.88 -17.41
C ARG A 236 -19.14 -8.16 -16.54
N THR A 237 -19.52 -7.01 -15.96
CA THR A 237 -18.59 -6.22 -15.16
C THR A 237 -18.08 -6.99 -13.92
N PRO A 238 -18.93 -7.58 -13.05
CA PRO A 238 -18.45 -8.38 -11.93
C PRO A 238 -17.62 -9.59 -12.35
N LEU A 239 -18.01 -10.28 -13.43
CA LEU A 239 -17.26 -11.44 -13.95
C LEU A 239 -15.86 -11.02 -14.42
N THR A 240 -15.74 -9.90 -15.12
CA THR A 240 -14.44 -9.37 -15.56
C THR A 240 -13.56 -8.99 -14.37
N TRP A 241 -14.12 -8.31 -13.36
CA TRP A 241 -13.36 -7.99 -12.15
C TRP A 241 -12.90 -9.24 -11.40
N CYS A 242 -13.75 -10.27 -11.29
CA CYS A 242 -13.36 -11.55 -10.73
C CYS A 242 -12.22 -12.21 -11.52
N ALA A 243 -12.31 -12.21 -12.86
CA ALA A 243 -11.27 -12.75 -13.71
C ALA A 243 -9.95 -11.98 -13.57
N VAL A 244 -9.97 -10.66 -13.57
CA VAL A 244 -8.79 -9.79 -13.34
C VAL A 244 -8.16 -10.09 -11.97
N PHE A 245 -8.99 -10.19 -10.93
CA PHE A 245 -8.52 -10.50 -9.59
C PHE A 245 -7.83 -11.88 -9.54
N ILE A 246 -8.47 -12.91 -10.11
CA ILE A 246 -7.91 -14.28 -10.15
C ILE A 246 -6.59 -14.30 -10.92
N MET A 247 -6.52 -13.66 -12.09
CA MET A 247 -5.29 -13.59 -12.90
C MET A 247 -4.17 -12.88 -12.13
N ALA A 248 -4.47 -11.74 -11.51
CA ALA A 248 -3.51 -11.01 -10.70
C ALA A 248 -3.04 -11.84 -9.50
N ALA A 249 -3.94 -12.56 -8.83
CA ALA A 249 -3.62 -13.43 -7.71
C ALA A 249 -2.72 -14.61 -8.13
N LEU A 250 -3.02 -15.28 -9.24
CA LEU A 250 -2.21 -16.38 -9.77
C LEU A 250 -0.81 -15.89 -10.15
N LEU A 251 -0.70 -14.76 -10.83
CA LEU A 251 0.57 -14.14 -11.19
C LEU A 251 1.37 -13.75 -9.94
N ALA A 252 0.72 -13.19 -8.94
CA ALA A 252 1.33 -12.81 -7.67
C ALA A 252 1.86 -14.02 -6.89
N ILE A 253 1.08 -15.11 -6.82
CA ILE A 253 1.52 -16.38 -6.22
C ILE A 253 2.75 -16.93 -6.95
N GLY A 254 2.74 -16.93 -8.27
CA GLY A 254 3.90 -17.36 -9.07
C GLY A 254 5.14 -16.52 -8.77
N LEU A 255 5.03 -15.18 -8.75
CA LEU A 255 6.13 -14.28 -8.41
C LEU A 255 6.63 -14.50 -6.98
N HIS A 256 5.74 -14.66 -6.03
CA HIS A 256 6.10 -14.92 -4.63
C HIS A 256 6.91 -16.22 -4.51
N LEU A 257 6.41 -17.32 -5.07
CA LEU A 257 7.04 -18.64 -4.92
C LEU A 257 8.34 -18.78 -5.71
N TRP A 258 8.43 -18.22 -6.93
CA TRP A 258 9.56 -18.46 -7.84
C TRP A 258 10.59 -17.33 -7.84
N VAL A 259 10.24 -16.14 -7.40
CA VAL A 259 11.14 -14.98 -7.42
C VAL A 259 11.41 -14.47 -6.02
N GLU A 260 10.38 -14.02 -5.31
CA GLU A 260 10.54 -13.34 -4.02
C GLU A 260 11.14 -14.28 -2.95
N LYS A 261 10.49 -15.40 -2.70
CA LYS A 261 10.92 -16.37 -1.67
C LYS A 261 12.33 -16.95 -1.88
N PRO A 262 12.76 -17.33 -3.10
CA PRO A 262 14.13 -17.73 -3.35
C PRO A 262 15.16 -16.61 -3.17
N LEU A 263 14.83 -15.37 -3.58
CA LEU A 263 15.70 -14.20 -3.41
C LEU A 263 15.85 -13.85 -1.93
N GLU A 264 14.76 -13.82 -1.19
CA GLU A 264 14.77 -13.55 0.26
C GLU A 264 15.68 -14.56 0.99
N ARG A 265 15.53 -15.85 0.73
CA ARG A 265 16.39 -16.89 1.33
C ARG A 265 17.87 -16.68 1.01
N ARG A 266 18.19 -16.33 -0.23
CA ARG A 266 19.59 -16.06 -0.63
C ARG A 266 20.15 -14.82 0.07
N MET A 267 19.35 -13.74 0.17
CA MET A 267 19.77 -12.51 0.85
C MET A 267 19.95 -12.73 2.35
N GLN A 268 19.07 -13.49 2.99
CA GLN A 268 19.19 -13.87 4.40
C GLN A 268 20.46 -14.70 4.64
N ALA A 269 20.70 -15.73 3.82
CA ALA A 269 21.91 -16.55 3.92
C ALA A 269 23.20 -15.73 3.72
N TRP A 270 23.18 -14.79 2.77
CA TRP A 270 24.31 -13.88 2.56
C TRP A 270 24.54 -12.94 3.75
N GLY A 271 23.45 -12.39 4.31
CA GLY A 271 23.50 -11.53 5.49
C GLY A 271 24.03 -12.27 6.72
N ASP A 272 23.54 -13.49 6.97
CA ASP A 272 24.00 -14.33 8.08
C ASP A 272 25.49 -14.69 7.94
N ALA A 273 25.94 -14.99 6.70
CA ALA A 273 27.35 -15.31 6.44
C ALA A 273 28.29 -14.11 6.64
N ARG A 274 27.83 -12.87 6.33
CA ARG A 274 28.67 -11.68 6.35
C ARG A 274 28.65 -10.93 7.68
N PHE A 275 27.54 -10.97 8.40
CA PHE A 275 27.34 -10.17 9.62
C PHE A 275 27.17 -11.02 10.89
N GLY A 276 27.17 -12.35 10.77
CA GLY A 276 26.91 -13.27 11.86
C GLY A 276 25.44 -13.28 12.31
N ARG A 277 24.96 -14.40 12.83
CA ARG A 277 23.67 -14.43 13.54
C ARG A 277 23.81 -13.64 14.84
N ARG A 278 23.15 -12.52 14.95
CA ARG A 278 22.97 -11.83 16.23
C ARG A 278 21.71 -12.33 16.91
#